data_9a6f0137a5e55fad53560b1c018a58a3
#
_entry.id   9a6f0137a5e55fad53560b1c018a58a3
#
_cell.length_a   1.000
_cell.length_b   1.000
_cell.length_c   1.000
_cell.angle_alpha   90.00
_cell.angle_beta   90.00
_cell.angle_gamma   90.00
#
_symmetry.space_group_name_H-M   'P 1'
#
loop_
_entity.id
_entity.type
_entity.pdbx_description
1 polymer ?
#
loop_
_entity_poly.entity_id
_entity_poly.type
_entity_poly.pdbx_seq_one_letter_code
_entity_poly.pdbx_strand_id
1 'polypeptide(L)'
;MKKIFVSAVIGCLLLSGCGNNTEAVNPTTTTEAQPVSAATTVSDTTTAESQPISAEATESETTEGDITSEPQNSVTASESASQTEPAPPEETQEENRTPQWNETAASGQLYVNTDYIYSRIYAVQGSEKIRQYRLNDIVMVAAKTDTGYYKLEDGTFIHEDYLSENETAVNTESVSTSDYTAVTATGYVIERIDGITYVDGIMIANKSYTLPASYDPGTRKEAADALAEMQSAAAAEGISLFVVSGYRSYYTQESVYAGWANRDGTEKADTYSSRAGHSDHQTGYTFDLNSLEQSFAYTKEGIWLADHCAEYGFIIRYPEGKEAYTGYIYEPWHVRWVGVEKAKKLTASGLSLEEYYGIPSDYNISGDMFV
;
A
#
# COMPACT_ATOMS: atom_id res chain seq x y z
N MET A 1 45.67 29.25 -33.43
CA MET A 1 47.01 28.71 -33.64
C MET A 1 47.06 27.28 -33.13
N LYS A 2 47.35 26.37 -34.08
CA LYS A 2 47.97 25.03 -33.98
C LYS A 2 47.49 24.08 -32.87
N LYS A 3 46.65 23.12 -33.18
CA LYS A 3 46.87 21.70 -33.56
C LYS A 3 48.10 21.04 -32.95
N ILE A 4 47.88 19.97 -32.15
CA ILE A 4 48.70 18.73 -32.30
C ILE A 4 47.79 17.53 -31.95
N PHE A 5 47.65 16.64 -32.94
CA PHE A 5 47.19 15.24 -32.87
C PHE A 5 48.37 14.39 -32.38
N VAL A 6 48.13 13.35 -31.60
CA VAL A 6 48.97 12.15 -31.61
C VAL A 6 48.06 10.93 -31.55
N SER A 7 48.01 10.23 -32.69
CA SER A 7 47.56 8.86 -32.86
C SER A 7 48.73 7.93 -32.55
N ALA A 8 48.45 6.80 -31.93
CA ALA A 8 49.32 5.63 -31.99
C ALA A 8 48.47 4.35 -32.04
N VAL A 9 48.59 3.71 -33.16
CA VAL A 9 48.09 2.38 -33.53
C VAL A 9 49.24 1.41 -33.33
N ILE A 10 48.94 0.10 -33.33
CA ILE A 10 49.78 -1.12 -33.50
C ILE A 10 49.72 -1.99 -32.21
N GLY A 11 49.43 -3.27 -32.26
CA GLY A 11 49.27 -4.21 -33.38
C GLY A 11 48.90 -5.61 -32.84
N CYS A 12 48.26 -6.34 -33.67
CA CYS A 12 48.00 -7.79 -33.60
C CYS A 12 49.23 -8.65 -33.41
N LEU A 13 49.09 -9.71 -32.65
CA LEU A 13 49.85 -10.94 -32.93
C LEU A 13 48.95 -12.16 -32.70
N LEU A 14 48.67 -12.83 -33.78
CA LEU A 14 48.16 -14.20 -33.91
C LEU A 14 49.28 -15.18 -33.66
N LEU A 15 49.08 -16.22 -32.90
CA LEU A 15 49.79 -17.47 -33.07
C LEU A 15 48.85 -18.66 -32.90
N SER A 16 48.72 -19.39 -34.00
CA SER A 16 48.07 -20.68 -34.13
C SER A 16 48.92 -21.79 -33.49
N GLY A 17 48.27 -22.80 -32.99
CA GLY A 17 48.93 -24.06 -32.62
C GLY A 17 47.90 -25.19 -32.53
N CYS A 18 47.83 -26.00 -33.57
CA CYS A 18 47.09 -27.26 -33.68
C CYS A 18 47.68 -28.36 -32.79
N GLY A 19 46.85 -29.29 -32.36
CA GLY A 19 47.29 -30.60 -31.82
C GLY A 19 46.11 -31.48 -31.42
N ASN A 20 45.82 -32.45 -32.29
CA ASN A 20 44.86 -33.56 -32.19
C ASN A 20 45.18 -34.57 -31.06
N ASN A 21 44.25 -35.25 -30.47
CA ASN A 21 43.73 -36.60 -30.74
C ASN A 21 43.06 -37.26 -29.49
N THR A 22 41.82 -37.71 -29.69
CA THR A 22 41.25 -39.05 -29.43
C THR A 22 41.54 -39.71 -28.08
N GLU A 23 40.51 -40.08 -27.33
CA GLU A 23 39.79 -41.37 -27.43
C GLU A 23 38.60 -41.44 -26.46
N ALA A 24 37.58 -42.05 -26.97
CA ALA A 24 36.36 -42.44 -26.25
C ALA A 24 36.60 -43.76 -25.50
N VAL A 25 36.02 -43.89 -24.28
CA VAL A 25 35.57 -45.19 -23.78
C VAL A 25 34.37 -44.97 -22.90
N ASN A 26 33.21 -45.43 -23.34
CA ASN A 26 32.13 -45.94 -22.51
C ASN A 26 32.32 -47.47 -22.41
N PRO A 27 31.94 -48.19 -21.40
CA PRO A 27 30.56 -48.55 -21.19
C PRO A 27 30.09 -48.87 -19.74
N THR A 28 28.76 -48.71 -19.52
CA THR A 28 27.82 -49.62 -18.85
C THR A 28 28.20 -50.32 -17.55
N THR A 29 27.39 -50.14 -16.50
CA THR A 29 26.62 -51.25 -15.94
C THR A 29 25.48 -50.77 -15.06
N THR A 30 24.30 -51.17 -15.44
CA THR A 30 23.00 -51.27 -14.80
C THR A 30 23.09 -52.05 -13.48
N THR A 31 22.41 -51.57 -12.44
CA THR A 31 21.78 -52.48 -11.47
C THR A 31 20.51 -51.82 -10.94
N GLU A 32 19.45 -52.37 -11.41
CA GLU A 32 18.06 -52.25 -10.98
C GLU A 32 17.89 -53.05 -9.67
N ALA A 33 17.18 -52.49 -8.68
CA ALA A 33 16.52 -53.26 -7.66
C ALA A 33 15.28 -52.53 -7.17
N GLN A 34 14.17 -53.02 -7.59
CA GLN A 34 12.83 -52.84 -7.02
C GLN A 34 12.49 -54.02 -6.09
N PRO A 35 11.27 -54.06 -5.50
CA PRO A 35 10.91 -53.58 -4.18
C PRO A 35 10.53 -54.74 -3.27
N VAL A 36 10.42 -54.53 -1.99
CA VAL A 36 9.79 -55.51 -1.09
C VAL A 36 8.59 -54.88 -0.39
N SER A 37 7.45 -55.39 -0.81
CA SER A 37 6.14 -55.34 -0.17
C SER A 37 6.13 -56.27 1.05
N ALA A 38 5.55 -55.80 2.16
CA ALA A 38 4.94 -56.69 3.15
C ALA A 38 3.78 -55.99 3.83
N ALA A 39 2.61 -56.42 3.46
CA ALA A 39 1.34 -56.20 4.15
C ALA A 39 1.23 -57.20 5.31
N THR A 40 0.58 -56.79 6.42
CA THR A 40 -0.24 -57.63 7.30
C THR A 40 -1.02 -56.70 8.22
N THR A 41 -2.27 -56.44 7.96
CA THR A 41 -3.56 -56.99 8.42
C THR A 41 -3.85 -56.89 9.92
N VAL A 42 -4.94 -56.16 10.17
CA VAL A 42 -6.22 -56.47 10.86
C VAL A 42 -6.24 -56.38 12.37
N SER A 43 -7.07 -55.57 12.94
CA SER A 43 -8.36 -55.78 13.63
C SER A 43 -8.74 -54.54 14.41
N ASP A 44 -9.79 -53.91 14.10
CA ASP A 44 -11.21 -54.14 14.44
C ASP A 44 -11.68 -53.50 15.76
N THR A 45 -12.73 -52.70 15.62
CA THR A 45 -13.84 -52.40 16.52
C THR A 45 -13.60 -51.53 17.78
N THR A 46 -14.15 -50.32 17.85
CA THR A 46 -15.43 -50.12 18.53
C THR A 46 -15.99 -48.72 18.27
N THR A 47 -17.21 -48.72 17.77
CA THR A 47 -18.17 -47.65 17.66
C THR A 47 -18.55 -47.10 19.04
N ALA A 48 -18.59 -45.81 19.21
CA ALA A 48 -19.45 -45.17 20.21
C ALA A 48 -19.94 -43.84 19.67
N GLU A 49 -21.14 -43.89 19.20
CA GLU A 49 -22.10 -42.85 18.91
C GLU A 49 -22.55 -42.22 20.22
N SER A 50 -22.55 -40.91 20.33
CA SER A 50 -23.42 -40.21 21.27
C SER A 50 -23.75 -38.83 20.75
N GLN A 51 -25.01 -38.66 20.48
CA GLN A 51 -25.73 -37.48 20.03
C GLN A 51 -25.94 -36.44 21.17
N PRO A 52 -26.54 -35.29 20.84
CA PRO A 52 -26.34 -33.99 21.54
C PRO A 52 -27.30 -33.84 22.73
N ILE A 53 -26.87 -33.09 23.71
CA ILE A 53 -27.73 -32.67 24.80
C ILE A 53 -28.10 -31.21 24.58
N SER A 54 -29.39 -30.98 24.33
CA SER A 54 -30.08 -29.72 24.52
C SER A 54 -30.42 -29.53 25.99
N ALA A 55 -30.24 -28.33 26.51
CA ALA A 55 -30.88 -27.85 27.72
C ALA A 55 -31.11 -26.35 27.53
N GLU A 56 -32.24 -25.98 27.22
CA GLU A 56 -33.42 -25.57 27.98
C GLU A 56 -33.16 -24.33 28.85
N ALA A 57 -33.92 -23.30 28.49
CA ALA A 57 -34.11 -22.02 29.16
C ALA A 57 -34.78 -22.20 30.51
N THR A 58 -34.41 -21.39 31.45
CA THR A 58 -35.28 -21.05 32.62
C THR A 58 -35.35 -19.56 32.76
N GLU A 59 -36.55 -19.06 32.49
CA GLU A 59 -37.07 -17.79 32.94
C GLU A 59 -37.30 -17.87 34.46
N SER A 60 -37.08 -16.76 35.15
CA SER A 60 -37.77 -16.47 36.40
C SER A 60 -38.06 -14.98 36.47
N GLU A 61 -39.36 -14.74 36.46
CA GLU A 61 -40.07 -13.50 36.71
C GLU A 61 -40.00 -13.04 38.17
N THR A 62 -40.46 -11.75 38.29
CA THR A 62 -41.09 -11.06 39.42
C THR A 62 -40.11 -10.40 40.41
N THR A 63 -40.28 -9.13 40.76
CA THR A 63 -41.48 -8.41 41.25
C THR A 63 -41.34 -6.90 41.18
N GLU A 64 -42.49 -6.27 40.96
CA GLU A 64 -42.78 -4.85 41.07
C GLU A 64 -42.51 -4.27 42.45
N GLY A 65 -42.22 -2.98 42.50
CA GLY A 65 -42.18 -2.18 43.70
C GLY A 65 -42.41 -0.70 43.38
N ASP A 66 -43.66 -0.35 43.26
CA ASP A 66 -44.24 0.99 43.16
C ASP A 66 -44.11 1.72 44.52
N ILE A 67 -43.64 2.97 44.56
CA ILE A 67 -44.06 3.98 45.55
C ILE A 67 -43.87 5.40 44.99
N THR A 68 -44.99 6.03 44.75
CA THR A 68 -45.34 7.44 44.64
C THR A 68 -44.78 8.34 45.75
N SER A 69 -44.43 9.58 45.42
CA SER A 69 -44.95 10.79 46.11
C SER A 69 -44.40 12.10 45.52
N GLU A 70 -45.27 12.85 44.87
CA GLU A 70 -45.19 14.32 44.85
C GLU A 70 -45.58 14.88 46.26
N PRO A 71 -45.21 16.13 46.57
CA PRO A 71 -46.27 17.09 46.83
C PRO A 71 -46.11 18.45 46.12
N GLN A 72 -47.25 18.93 45.69
CA GLN A 72 -47.56 20.32 45.37
C GLN A 72 -47.52 21.25 46.59
N ASN A 73 -47.20 22.51 46.35
CA ASN A 73 -47.88 23.75 46.71
C ASN A 73 -46.93 24.95 46.68
N SER A 74 -47.24 26.14 46.39
CA SER A 74 -48.39 26.96 46.02
C SER A 74 -47.88 28.40 45.84
N VAL A 75 -48.35 29.04 44.77
CA VAL A 75 -48.76 30.44 44.60
C VAL A 75 -48.13 31.56 45.46
N THR A 76 -47.48 32.53 44.83
CA THR A 76 -47.95 33.93 44.94
C THR A 76 -47.51 34.76 43.74
N ALA A 77 -48.42 35.57 43.25
CA ALA A 77 -48.30 36.51 42.14
C ALA A 77 -47.53 37.78 42.54
N SER A 78 -46.81 38.37 41.64
CA SER A 78 -46.98 39.68 41.03
C SER A 78 -45.63 40.22 40.52
N GLU A 79 -45.56 40.63 39.34
CA GLU A 79 -45.38 41.98 38.81
C GLU A 79 -44.89 41.93 37.37
N SER A 80 -45.65 42.63 36.55
CA SER A 80 -45.44 42.94 35.18
C SER A 80 -44.11 43.68 34.96
N ALA A 81 -43.24 43.13 34.16
CA ALA A 81 -42.23 43.87 33.39
C ALA A 81 -42.20 43.33 31.98
N SER A 82 -42.68 44.15 31.09
CA SER A 82 -42.57 43.98 29.64
C SER A 82 -41.08 43.80 29.24
N GLN A 83 -40.71 42.56 28.94
CA GLN A 83 -39.46 42.30 28.22
C GLN A 83 -39.84 41.96 26.79
N THR A 84 -39.45 42.85 25.89
CA THR A 84 -39.39 42.63 24.44
C THR A 84 -38.54 41.39 24.18
N GLU A 85 -39.16 40.36 23.66
CA GLU A 85 -38.53 39.18 23.14
C GLU A 85 -37.57 39.61 22.04
N PRO A 86 -36.26 39.25 22.09
CA PRO A 86 -35.38 39.46 20.95
C PRO A 86 -35.87 38.61 19.80
N ALA A 87 -36.06 39.22 18.64
CA ALA A 87 -36.33 38.51 17.39
C ALA A 87 -35.36 37.36 17.22
N PRO A 88 -35.80 36.19 16.67
CA PRO A 88 -34.89 35.10 16.33
C PRO A 88 -33.82 35.65 15.39
N PRO A 89 -32.56 35.22 15.52
CA PRO A 89 -31.51 35.60 14.59
C PRO A 89 -32.02 35.27 13.18
N GLU A 90 -31.97 36.26 12.28
CA GLU A 90 -32.16 36.03 10.86
C GLU A 90 -31.20 34.88 10.48
N GLU A 91 -31.77 33.74 10.11
CA GLU A 91 -31.03 32.71 9.34
C GLU A 91 -30.52 33.44 8.12
N THR A 92 -29.23 33.76 8.11
CA THR A 92 -28.53 34.13 6.91
C THR A 92 -28.64 32.90 6.00
N GLN A 93 -29.60 32.96 5.09
CA GLN A 93 -29.61 32.11 3.92
C GLN A 93 -28.29 32.40 3.21
N GLU A 94 -27.27 31.58 3.42
CA GLU A 94 -26.19 31.42 2.45
C GLU A 94 -26.88 30.94 1.17
N GLU A 95 -27.27 31.93 0.34
CA GLU A 95 -27.69 31.65 -1.02
C GLU A 95 -26.61 30.78 -1.64
N ASN A 96 -26.99 29.61 -2.01
CA ASN A 96 -26.19 28.62 -2.78
C ASN A 96 -25.96 29.25 -4.18
N ARG A 97 -25.09 30.28 -4.24
CA ARG A 97 -24.71 30.95 -5.46
C ARG A 97 -23.77 30.06 -6.22
N THR A 98 -24.21 29.52 -7.32
CA THR A 98 -23.31 28.90 -8.31
C THR A 98 -22.17 29.90 -8.57
N PRO A 99 -20.90 29.49 -8.40
CA PRO A 99 -19.76 30.34 -8.65
C PRO A 99 -19.85 30.94 -10.07
N GLN A 100 -19.48 32.22 -10.23
CA GLN A 100 -19.55 32.92 -11.51
C GLN A 100 -18.13 33.12 -12.04
N TRP A 101 -17.95 32.97 -13.32
CA TRP A 101 -16.72 33.24 -14.07
C TRP A 101 -17.10 33.71 -15.49
N ASN A 102 -16.14 34.31 -16.17
CA ASN A 102 -16.27 34.67 -17.58
C ASN A 102 -15.55 33.63 -18.43
N GLU A 103 -16.17 33.21 -19.54
CA GLU A 103 -15.61 32.28 -20.49
C GLU A 103 -15.15 32.98 -21.76
N THR A 104 -13.95 32.69 -22.22
CA THR A 104 -13.44 33.08 -23.54
C THR A 104 -13.34 31.80 -24.37
N ALA A 105 -13.85 31.86 -25.60
CA ALA A 105 -13.80 30.71 -26.50
C ALA A 105 -12.35 30.23 -26.66
N ALA A 106 -12.14 28.94 -26.44
CA ALA A 106 -10.90 28.23 -26.71
C ALA A 106 -11.27 26.89 -27.36
N SER A 107 -10.40 26.36 -28.18
CA SER A 107 -10.62 25.05 -28.79
C SER A 107 -9.28 24.39 -29.04
N GLY A 108 -9.25 23.09 -28.94
CA GLY A 108 -8.06 22.31 -29.21
C GLY A 108 -7.88 21.19 -28.22
N GLN A 109 -6.78 20.50 -28.41
CA GLN A 109 -6.36 19.38 -27.56
C GLN A 109 -5.29 19.88 -26.63
N LEU A 110 -5.42 19.55 -25.33
CA LEU A 110 -4.38 19.69 -24.32
C LEU A 110 -4.09 18.35 -23.69
N TYR A 111 -2.93 18.25 -23.07
CA TYR A 111 -2.47 17.07 -22.37
C TYR A 111 -2.40 17.35 -20.86
N VAL A 112 -2.82 16.40 -20.05
CA VAL A 112 -2.61 16.47 -18.61
C VAL A 112 -1.11 16.34 -18.31
N ASN A 113 -0.56 17.29 -17.56
CA ASN A 113 0.87 17.39 -17.27
C ASN A 113 1.26 16.96 -15.85
N THR A 114 0.35 16.28 -15.16
CA THR A 114 0.53 15.76 -13.79
C THR A 114 0.11 14.30 -13.72
N ASP A 115 0.63 13.54 -12.77
CA ASP A 115 0.37 12.11 -12.62
C ASP A 115 -1.12 11.79 -12.58
N TYR A 116 -1.91 12.67 -11.94
CA TYR A 116 -3.37 12.65 -12.06
C TYR A 116 -3.99 13.96 -11.57
N ILE A 117 -5.14 14.29 -12.12
CA ILE A 117 -5.97 15.43 -11.75
C ILE A 117 -7.45 15.07 -11.92
N TYR A 118 -8.32 15.71 -11.17
CA TYR A 118 -9.76 15.61 -11.38
C TYR A 118 -10.29 16.81 -12.12
N SER A 119 -11.12 16.58 -13.12
CA SER A 119 -12.01 17.65 -13.60
C SER A 119 -13.06 17.95 -12.54
N ARG A 120 -13.56 19.17 -12.55
CA ARG A 120 -14.48 19.70 -11.54
C ARG A 120 -15.78 20.17 -12.19
N ILE A 121 -16.84 20.21 -11.38
CA ILE A 121 -18.14 20.71 -11.84
C ILE A 121 -18.14 22.22 -12.10
N TYR A 122 -17.29 22.97 -11.39
CA TYR A 122 -17.15 24.43 -11.51
C TYR A 122 -15.69 24.85 -11.65
N ALA A 123 -15.46 26.02 -12.29
CA ALA A 123 -14.13 26.60 -12.51
C ALA A 123 -13.56 27.26 -11.22
N VAL A 124 -13.63 26.56 -10.09
CA VAL A 124 -13.12 27.01 -8.79
C VAL A 124 -12.53 25.87 -8.00
N GLN A 125 -11.49 26.20 -7.23
CA GLN A 125 -10.86 25.22 -6.34
C GLN A 125 -11.86 24.76 -5.26
N GLY A 126 -11.85 23.48 -4.95
CA GLY A 126 -12.73 22.88 -3.93
C GLY A 126 -14.09 22.46 -4.45
N SER A 127 -14.49 22.79 -5.69
CA SER A 127 -15.75 22.28 -6.25
C SER A 127 -15.69 20.77 -6.50
N GLU A 128 -16.85 20.15 -6.64
CA GLU A 128 -17.01 18.70 -6.79
C GLU A 128 -16.13 18.14 -7.92
N LYS A 129 -15.48 17.01 -7.62
CA LYS A 129 -14.65 16.25 -8.56
C LYS A 129 -15.55 15.36 -9.41
N ILE A 130 -15.37 15.39 -10.74
CA ILE A 130 -16.22 14.66 -11.68
C ILE A 130 -15.51 13.45 -12.30
N ARG A 131 -14.35 13.69 -12.91
CA ARG A 131 -13.62 12.65 -13.61
C ARG A 131 -12.13 12.76 -13.36
N GLN A 132 -11.47 11.63 -13.13
CA GLN A 132 -10.02 11.55 -13.01
C GLN A 132 -9.37 11.45 -14.38
N TYR A 133 -8.27 12.19 -14.56
CA TYR A 133 -7.37 12.15 -15.70
C TYR A 133 -5.96 11.87 -15.22
N ARG A 134 -5.13 11.29 -16.07
CA ARG A 134 -3.75 10.92 -15.80
C ARG A 134 -2.78 11.69 -16.69
N LEU A 135 -1.51 11.61 -16.36
CA LEU A 135 -0.43 12.17 -17.17
C LEU A 135 -0.60 11.75 -18.64
N ASN A 136 -0.52 12.77 -19.54
CA ASN A 136 -0.71 12.64 -20.98
C ASN A 136 -2.11 12.20 -21.43
N ASP A 137 -3.10 12.11 -20.54
CA ASP A 137 -4.47 12.03 -21.00
C ASP A 137 -4.82 13.27 -21.83
N ILE A 138 -5.47 13.02 -22.95
CA ILE A 138 -5.93 14.08 -23.85
C ILE A 138 -7.25 14.62 -23.37
N VAL A 139 -7.33 15.96 -23.29
CA VAL A 139 -8.56 16.68 -23.01
C VAL A 139 -8.87 17.64 -24.15
N MET A 140 -10.13 17.65 -24.58
CA MET A 140 -10.63 18.58 -25.58
C MET A 140 -11.22 19.80 -24.87
N VAL A 141 -10.73 21.00 -25.19
CA VAL A 141 -11.15 22.23 -24.55
C VAL A 141 -12.16 23.00 -25.40
N ALA A 142 -13.16 23.59 -24.75
CA ALA A 142 -14.22 24.38 -25.36
C ALA A 142 -14.12 25.87 -25.01
N ALA A 143 -13.56 26.19 -23.83
CA ALA A 143 -13.37 27.58 -23.38
C ALA A 143 -12.24 27.67 -22.34
N LYS A 144 -11.75 28.89 -22.11
CA LYS A 144 -10.90 29.26 -20.98
C LYS A 144 -11.62 30.25 -20.09
N THR A 145 -11.54 30.05 -18.77
CA THR A 145 -12.16 30.97 -17.79
C THR A 145 -11.17 32.02 -17.30
N ASP A 146 -11.69 33.11 -16.77
CA ASP A 146 -10.89 34.15 -16.09
C ASP A 146 -10.38 33.71 -14.70
N THR A 147 -10.81 32.55 -14.24
CA THR A 147 -10.34 31.92 -13.00
C THR A 147 -9.18 30.94 -13.23
N GLY A 148 -8.62 30.88 -14.45
CA GLY A 148 -7.49 29.99 -14.78
C GLY A 148 -7.88 28.54 -15.09
N TYR A 149 -9.17 28.25 -15.32
CA TYR A 149 -9.60 26.91 -15.70
C TYR A 149 -9.88 26.81 -17.21
N TYR A 150 -9.60 25.67 -17.78
CA TYR A 150 -10.16 25.27 -19.06
C TYR A 150 -11.47 24.52 -18.85
N LYS A 151 -12.49 24.92 -19.59
CA LYS A 151 -13.72 24.15 -19.73
C LYS A 151 -13.51 23.10 -20.80
N LEU A 152 -13.78 21.86 -20.46
CA LEU A 152 -13.71 20.75 -21.40
C LEU A 152 -14.99 20.62 -22.22
N GLU A 153 -14.95 19.88 -23.32
CA GLU A 153 -16.14 19.62 -24.16
C GLU A 153 -17.26 18.89 -23.39
N ASP A 154 -16.93 18.11 -22.36
CA ASP A 154 -17.89 17.44 -21.48
C ASP A 154 -18.53 18.38 -20.44
N GLY A 155 -18.15 19.66 -20.45
CA GLY A 155 -18.68 20.70 -19.56
C GLY A 155 -17.97 20.79 -18.20
N THR A 156 -16.99 19.93 -17.92
CA THR A 156 -16.18 19.96 -16.69
C THR A 156 -14.97 20.87 -16.83
N PHE A 157 -14.24 21.11 -15.73
CA PHE A 157 -13.17 22.11 -15.67
C PHE A 157 -11.88 21.52 -15.10
N ILE A 158 -10.73 21.83 -15.72
CA ILE A 158 -9.38 21.55 -15.21
C ILE A 158 -8.60 22.84 -15.17
N HIS A 159 -7.84 23.10 -14.08
CA HIS A 159 -7.01 24.29 -13.94
C HIS A 159 -5.83 24.21 -14.93
N GLU A 160 -5.46 25.36 -15.51
CA GLU A 160 -4.43 25.48 -16.55
C GLU A 160 -3.05 24.96 -16.12
N ASP A 161 -2.69 25.06 -14.84
CA ASP A 161 -1.42 24.56 -14.31
C ASP A 161 -1.24 23.04 -14.52
N TYR A 162 -2.33 22.32 -14.72
CA TYR A 162 -2.33 20.87 -14.91
C TYR A 162 -2.50 20.44 -16.37
N LEU A 163 -2.37 21.38 -17.30
CA LEU A 163 -2.52 21.14 -18.73
C LEU A 163 -1.33 21.70 -19.52
N SER A 164 -0.97 21.06 -20.60
CA SER A 164 0.08 21.50 -21.53
C SER A 164 -0.35 21.32 -23.00
N GLU A 165 0.22 22.11 -23.89
CA GLU A 165 -0.04 22.00 -25.34
C GLU A 165 0.66 20.76 -25.95
N ASN A 166 1.71 20.28 -25.30
CA ASN A 166 2.46 19.12 -25.74
C ASN A 166 2.31 18.00 -24.70
N GLU A 167 2.39 16.76 -25.18
CA GLU A 167 2.64 15.67 -24.25
C GLU A 167 3.80 16.07 -23.35
N THR A 168 3.55 16.02 -22.05
CA THR A 168 4.65 16.05 -21.10
C THR A 168 5.51 14.89 -21.51
N ALA A 169 6.73 15.19 -21.99
CA ALA A 169 7.70 14.14 -22.14
C ALA A 169 7.65 13.44 -20.78
N VAL A 170 6.96 12.31 -20.74
CA VAL A 170 7.24 11.35 -19.70
C VAL A 170 8.72 11.24 -19.87
N ASN A 171 9.48 11.75 -18.90
CA ASN A 171 10.84 11.37 -18.80
C ASN A 171 10.77 9.85 -18.58
N THR A 172 10.65 9.14 -19.66
CA THR A 172 11.21 7.84 -19.87
C THR A 172 12.72 8.07 -20.06
N GLU A 173 13.34 9.05 -19.33
CA GLU A 173 14.54 8.67 -18.67
C GLU A 173 14.05 7.50 -17.86
N SER A 174 13.96 6.47 -18.65
CA SER A 174 13.93 5.12 -18.23
C SER A 174 14.08 5.11 -16.71
N VAL A 175 12.97 4.94 -15.99
CA VAL A 175 13.09 3.99 -14.88
C VAL A 175 13.83 2.89 -15.58
N SER A 176 15.14 2.82 -15.39
CA SER A 176 15.99 1.93 -16.14
C SER A 176 15.37 0.58 -15.98
N THR A 177 14.66 0.09 -17.01
CA THR A 177 14.13 -1.28 -17.02
C THR A 177 15.30 -2.24 -17.16
N SER A 178 16.52 -1.70 -17.30
CA SER A 178 17.73 -2.48 -17.32
C SER A 178 18.00 -2.99 -15.90
N ASP A 179 18.20 -4.27 -15.82
CA ASP A 179 18.73 -4.94 -14.64
C ASP A 179 20.03 -4.27 -14.23
N TYR A 180 20.19 -4.02 -12.94
CA TYR A 180 21.42 -3.49 -12.37
C TYR A 180 21.75 -4.16 -11.04
N THR A 181 23.01 -4.07 -10.66
CA THR A 181 23.49 -4.44 -9.32
C THR A 181 24.38 -3.33 -8.80
N ALA A 182 24.12 -2.85 -7.59
CA ALA A 182 24.88 -1.81 -6.94
C ALA A 182 24.89 -2.01 -5.42
N VAL A 183 25.34 -0.99 -4.69
CA VAL A 183 25.45 -1.03 -3.21
C VAL A 183 24.78 0.21 -2.64
N THR A 184 23.89 0.03 -1.68
CA THR A 184 23.19 1.12 -0.98
C THR A 184 24.15 1.95 -0.13
N ALA A 185 23.71 3.11 0.35
CA ALA A 185 24.51 3.98 1.23
C ALA A 185 24.97 3.29 2.53
N THR A 186 24.25 2.26 2.97
CA THR A 186 24.58 1.45 4.16
C THR A 186 25.35 0.18 3.84
N GLY A 187 25.74 -0.02 2.57
CA GLY A 187 26.63 -1.10 2.15
C GLY A 187 25.95 -2.41 1.81
N TYR A 188 24.63 -2.44 1.65
CA TYR A 188 23.91 -3.63 1.20
C TYR A 188 23.81 -3.71 -0.31
N VAL A 189 23.80 -4.93 -0.85
CA VAL A 189 23.56 -5.16 -2.26
C VAL A 189 22.12 -4.78 -2.59
N ILE A 190 21.96 -3.91 -3.60
CA ILE A 190 20.70 -3.58 -4.24
C ILE A 190 20.78 -4.01 -5.68
N GLU A 191 19.76 -4.69 -6.16
CA GLU A 191 19.67 -5.18 -7.53
C GLU A 191 18.26 -5.00 -8.07
N ARG A 192 18.17 -4.78 -9.37
CA ARG A 192 16.92 -4.75 -10.09
C ARG A 192 16.91 -5.87 -11.12
N ILE A 193 15.88 -6.70 -11.09
CA ILE A 193 15.70 -7.86 -11.94
C ILE A 193 14.27 -7.84 -12.48
N ASP A 194 14.09 -7.83 -13.80
CA ASP A 194 12.77 -7.79 -14.44
C ASP A 194 11.88 -6.63 -13.96
N GLY A 195 12.49 -5.48 -13.67
CA GLY A 195 11.78 -4.29 -13.16
C GLY A 195 11.41 -4.33 -11.68
N ILE A 196 11.86 -5.33 -10.93
CA ILE A 196 11.62 -5.48 -9.49
C ILE A 196 12.93 -5.23 -8.74
N THR A 197 12.90 -4.35 -7.75
CA THR A 197 14.07 -4.03 -6.92
C THR A 197 14.13 -4.93 -5.71
N TYR A 198 15.34 -5.43 -5.43
CA TYR A 198 15.67 -6.22 -4.25
C TYR A 198 16.83 -5.56 -3.50
N VAL A 199 16.75 -5.53 -2.18
CA VAL A 199 17.85 -5.10 -1.32
C VAL A 199 18.17 -6.23 -0.36
N ASP A 200 19.41 -6.69 -0.38
CA ASP A 200 19.82 -7.88 0.39
C ASP A 200 18.86 -9.06 0.19
N GLY A 201 18.37 -9.24 -1.05
CA GLY A 201 17.40 -10.27 -1.44
C GLY A 201 15.96 -10.06 -0.93
N ILE A 202 15.66 -8.90 -0.30
CA ILE A 202 14.28 -8.52 0.05
C ILE A 202 13.71 -7.70 -1.10
N MET A 203 12.58 -8.13 -1.66
CA MET A 203 11.81 -7.36 -2.64
C MET A 203 11.32 -6.05 -2.02
N ILE A 204 11.58 -4.93 -2.67
CA ILE A 204 11.18 -3.61 -2.21
C ILE A 204 9.99 -3.09 -3.03
N ALA A 205 8.94 -2.70 -2.32
CA ALA A 205 7.86 -1.89 -2.82
C ALA A 205 7.63 -0.75 -1.82
N ASN A 206 7.86 0.48 -2.23
CA ASN A 206 7.64 1.68 -1.43
C ASN A 206 7.45 2.89 -2.35
N LYS A 207 7.41 4.09 -1.83
CA LYS A 207 7.16 5.29 -2.64
C LYS A 207 8.19 5.56 -3.73
N SER A 208 9.42 5.11 -3.58
CA SER A 208 10.51 5.28 -4.56
C SER A 208 10.72 4.07 -5.48
N TYR A 209 10.29 2.88 -5.06
CA TYR A 209 10.48 1.63 -5.80
C TYR A 209 9.15 1.00 -6.15
N THR A 210 8.94 0.73 -7.44
CA THR A 210 7.69 0.20 -7.97
C THR A 210 7.78 -1.27 -8.33
N LEU A 211 6.64 -1.94 -8.29
CA LEU A 211 6.43 -3.25 -8.89
C LEU A 211 5.66 -3.09 -10.21
N PRO A 212 6.00 -3.85 -11.26
CA PRO A 212 5.27 -3.85 -12.51
C PRO A 212 3.78 -4.20 -12.32
N ALA A 213 2.90 -3.64 -13.15
CA ALA A 213 1.47 -3.97 -13.12
C ALA A 213 1.20 -5.45 -13.45
N SER A 214 2.10 -6.07 -14.22
CA SER A 214 2.07 -7.49 -14.58
C SER A 214 2.55 -8.42 -13.46
N TYR A 215 3.14 -7.88 -12.38
CA TYR A 215 3.59 -8.68 -11.26
C TYR A 215 2.40 -9.01 -10.35
N ASP A 216 1.88 -10.23 -10.50
CA ASP A 216 0.66 -10.74 -9.85
C ASP A 216 0.90 -12.12 -9.21
N PRO A 217 1.72 -12.18 -8.15
CA PRO A 217 2.15 -13.46 -7.57
C PRO A 217 1.10 -14.14 -6.68
N GLY A 218 0.06 -13.43 -6.24
CA GLY A 218 -0.76 -13.85 -5.13
C GLY A 218 0.00 -13.82 -3.79
N THR A 219 -0.58 -14.41 -2.76
CA THR A 219 0.11 -14.60 -1.47
C THR A 219 1.25 -15.60 -1.62
N ARG A 220 2.44 -15.23 -1.18
CA ARG A 220 3.62 -16.09 -1.21
C ARG A 220 3.52 -17.19 -0.15
N LYS A 221 3.81 -18.41 -0.59
CA LYS A 221 3.66 -19.60 0.26
C LYS A 221 4.47 -19.52 1.54
N GLU A 222 5.72 -19.11 1.46
CA GLU A 222 6.62 -18.99 2.59
C GLU A 222 6.13 -17.99 3.64
N ALA A 223 5.50 -16.88 3.21
CA ALA A 223 4.89 -15.93 4.12
C ALA A 223 3.58 -16.47 4.72
N ALA A 224 2.79 -17.18 3.92
CA ALA A 224 1.55 -17.81 4.42
C ALA A 224 1.83 -18.90 5.45
N ASP A 225 2.84 -19.74 5.21
CA ASP A 225 3.26 -20.78 6.15
C ASP A 225 3.77 -20.16 7.47
N ALA A 226 4.63 -19.15 7.40
CA ALA A 226 5.13 -18.42 8.56
C ALA A 226 4.01 -17.72 9.36
N LEU A 227 3.02 -17.17 8.65
CA LEU A 227 1.85 -16.58 9.29
C LEU A 227 1.03 -17.62 10.05
N ALA A 228 0.82 -18.80 9.44
CA ALA A 228 0.09 -19.88 10.10
C ALA A 228 0.81 -20.40 11.36
N GLU A 229 2.15 -20.47 11.33
CA GLU A 229 2.95 -20.80 12.52
C GLU A 229 2.80 -19.72 13.60
N MET A 230 2.91 -18.44 13.25
CA MET A 230 2.73 -17.31 14.15
C MET A 230 1.32 -17.30 14.78
N GLN A 231 0.29 -17.52 13.98
CA GLN A 231 -1.10 -17.59 14.46
C GLN A 231 -1.31 -18.77 15.43
N SER A 232 -0.69 -19.92 15.14
CA SER A 232 -0.76 -21.10 16.00
C SER A 232 -0.08 -20.87 17.35
N ALA A 233 1.08 -20.22 17.36
CA ALA A 233 1.79 -19.86 18.59
C ALA A 233 1.00 -18.85 19.43
N ALA A 234 0.50 -17.79 18.79
CA ALA A 234 -0.38 -16.80 19.45
C ALA A 234 -1.61 -17.47 20.10
N ALA A 235 -2.27 -18.37 19.38
CA ALA A 235 -3.43 -19.10 19.86
C ALA A 235 -3.12 -19.97 21.08
N ALA A 236 -1.92 -20.57 21.17
CA ALA A 236 -1.47 -21.33 22.34
C ALA A 236 -1.34 -20.46 23.60
N GLU A 237 -1.16 -19.15 23.44
CA GLU A 237 -1.11 -18.15 24.51
C GLU A 237 -2.45 -17.41 24.70
N GLY A 238 -3.52 -17.84 24.01
CA GLY A 238 -4.86 -17.24 24.12
C GLY A 238 -4.96 -15.91 23.36
N ILE A 239 -4.07 -15.65 22.41
CA ILE A 239 -4.07 -14.50 21.53
C ILE A 239 -4.66 -14.90 20.18
N SER A 240 -5.61 -14.12 19.66
CA SER A 240 -6.25 -14.41 18.37
C SER A 240 -5.74 -13.44 17.28
N LEU A 241 -4.96 -13.96 16.34
CA LEU A 241 -4.52 -13.20 15.17
C LEU A 241 -5.29 -13.67 13.94
N PHE A 242 -5.91 -12.74 13.21
CA PHE A 242 -6.60 -13.02 11.96
C PHE A 242 -6.29 -11.99 10.90
N VAL A 243 -6.35 -12.42 9.63
CA VAL A 243 -6.04 -11.55 8.49
C VAL A 243 -7.24 -10.67 8.14
N VAL A 244 -7.03 -9.37 8.07
CA VAL A 244 -7.98 -8.35 7.57
C VAL A 244 -7.71 -8.09 6.09
N SER A 245 -6.43 -7.98 5.70
CA SER A 245 -6.00 -7.77 4.33
C SER A 245 -4.70 -8.55 4.07
N GLY A 246 -4.59 -9.13 2.88
CA GLY A 246 -3.41 -9.87 2.44
C GLY A 246 -2.90 -9.35 1.10
N TYR A 247 -2.58 -10.28 0.20
CA TYR A 247 -2.16 -9.92 -1.16
C TYR A 247 -3.17 -8.98 -1.83
N ARG A 248 -2.63 -7.97 -2.53
CA ARG A 248 -3.42 -7.00 -3.30
C ARG A 248 -2.73 -6.70 -4.63
N SER A 249 -3.41 -7.00 -5.74
CA SER A 249 -2.86 -6.74 -7.08
C SER A 249 -2.70 -5.24 -7.36
N TYR A 250 -1.89 -4.92 -8.39
CA TYR A 250 -1.75 -3.54 -8.88
C TYR A 250 -3.10 -2.84 -9.10
N TYR A 251 -4.00 -3.48 -9.85
CA TYR A 251 -5.30 -2.90 -10.20
C TYR A 251 -6.27 -2.78 -9.02
N THR A 252 -6.19 -3.71 -8.07
CA THR A 252 -6.94 -3.60 -6.82
C THR A 252 -6.43 -2.42 -5.99
N GLN A 253 -5.10 -2.26 -5.90
CA GLN A 253 -4.49 -1.12 -5.21
C GLN A 253 -4.84 0.22 -5.86
N GLU A 254 -4.88 0.27 -7.19
CA GLU A 254 -5.31 1.46 -7.93
C GLU A 254 -6.71 1.91 -7.50
N SER A 255 -7.66 0.97 -7.44
CA SER A 255 -9.03 1.25 -7.02
C SER A 255 -9.13 1.67 -5.55
N VAL A 256 -8.38 1.00 -4.66
CA VAL A 256 -8.32 1.32 -3.23
C VAL A 256 -7.76 2.72 -3.01
N TYR A 257 -6.62 3.03 -3.64
CA TYR A 257 -5.99 4.34 -3.53
C TYR A 257 -6.89 5.46 -4.06
N ALA A 258 -7.53 5.25 -5.22
CA ALA A 258 -8.47 6.21 -5.78
C ALA A 258 -9.63 6.51 -4.82
N GLY A 259 -10.15 5.49 -4.13
CA GLY A 259 -11.18 5.67 -3.10
C GLY A 259 -10.72 6.58 -1.95
N TRP A 260 -9.51 6.37 -1.45
CA TRP A 260 -8.93 7.18 -0.39
C TRP A 260 -8.60 8.61 -0.85
N ALA A 261 -7.98 8.75 -2.03
CA ALA A 261 -7.64 10.06 -2.60
C ALA A 261 -8.88 10.90 -2.89
N ASN A 262 -9.99 10.27 -3.31
CA ASN A 262 -11.28 10.93 -3.50
C ASN A 262 -11.90 11.42 -2.19
N ARG A 263 -11.76 10.63 -1.11
CA ARG A 263 -12.35 10.95 0.20
C ARG A 263 -11.54 12.02 0.94
N ASP A 264 -10.22 11.88 1.00
CA ASP A 264 -9.37 12.63 1.92
C ASP A 264 -8.39 13.58 1.21
N GLY A 265 -8.33 13.55 -0.12
CA GLY A 265 -7.32 14.23 -0.93
C GLY A 265 -6.03 13.40 -1.02
N THR A 266 -5.26 13.65 -2.09
CA THR A 266 -4.03 12.90 -2.42
C THR A 266 -2.98 12.99 -1.35
N GLU A 267 -2.66 14.21 -0.92
CA GLU A 267 -1.61 14.48 0.06
C GLU A 267 -1.84 13.69 1.36
N LYS A 268 -3.10 13.66 1.81
CA LYS A 268 -3.45 12.88 3.00
C LYS A 268 -3.49 11.38 2.72
N ALA A 269 -4.04 10.96 1.58
CA ALA A 269 -4.09 9.55 1.19
C ALA A 269 -2.69 8.94 1.09
N ASP A 270 -1.72 9.68 0.56
CA ASP A 270 -0.33 9.24 0.45
C ASP A 270 0.31 8.90 1.81
N THR A 271 -0.20 9.42 2.92
CA THR A 271 0.38 9.14 4.25
C THR A 271 -0.02 7.77 4.83
N TYR A 272 -1.05 7.11 4.29
CA TYR A 272 -1.55 5.83 4.81
C TYR A 272 -1.99 4.83 3.73
N SER A 273 -1.91 5.20 2.46
CA SER A 273 -2.24 4.30 1.34
C SER A 273 -1.24 4.46 0.22
N SER A 274 -0.76 3.36 -0.29
CA SER A 274 0.19 3.35 -1.40
C SER A 274 -0.52 3.60 -2.74
N ARG A 275 0.15 4.30 -3.65
CA ARG A 275 -0.25 4.33 -5.07
C ARG A 275 -0.06 2.95 -5.69
N ALA A 276 -0.76 2.68 -6.81
CA ALA A 276 -0.60 1.42 -7.55
C ALA A 276 0.86 1.17 -7.94
N GLY A 277 1.32 -0.05 -7.77
CA GLY A 277 2.72 -0.44 -7.98
C GLY A 277 3.64 -0.18 -6.79
N HIS A 278 3.25 0.67 -5.83
CA HIS A 278 4.05 1.03 -4.67
C HIS A 278 3.62 0.33 -3.37
N SER A 279 2.61 -0.53 -3.47
CA SER A 279 2.05 -1.22 -2.30
C SER A 279 2.88 -2.42 -1.89
N ASP A 280 3.22 -2.49 -0.60
CA ASP A 280 3.89 -3.65 0.00
C ASP A 280 3.03 -4.93 -0.12
N HIS A 281 1.70 -4.79 -0.13
CA HIS A 281 0.77 -5.91 -0.35
C HIS A 281 0.92 -6.58 -1.72
N GLN A 282 1.36 -5.84 -2.76
CA GLN A 282 1.58 -6.43 -4.08
C GLN A 282 2.75 -7.41 -4.10
N THR A 283 3.67 -7.32 -3.12
CA THR A 283 4.78 -8.27 -3.02
C THR A 283 4.32 -9.69 -2.73
N GLY A 284 3.14 -9.86 -2.12
CA GLY A 284 2.62 -11.15 -1.64
C GLY A 284 3.17 -11.60 -0.29
N TYR A 285 4.01 -10.78 0.35
CA TYR A 285 4.66 -11.06 1.64
C TYR A 285 4.06 -10.29 2.82
N THR A 286 2.94 -9.61 2.63
CA THR A 286 2.39 -8.62 3.57
C THR A 286 0.98 -8.98 4.00
N PHE A 287 0.69 -8.76 5.28
CA PHE A 287 -0.63 -8.94 5.88
C PHE A 287 -0.96 -7.81 6.83
N ASP A 288 -2.23 -7.42 6.83
CA ASP A 288 -2.82 -6.60 7.88
C ASP A 288 -3.59 -7.51 8.84
N LEU A 289 -3.31 -7.41 10.14
CA LEU A 289 -3.84 -8.29 11.15
C LEU A 289 -4.79 -7.56 12.10
N ASN A 290 -5.91 -8.17 12.40
CA ASN A 290 -6.92 -7.82 13.41
C ASN A 290 -7.63 -6.46 13.21
N SER A 291 -6.92 -5.39 12.90
CA SER A 291 -7.45 -4.03 12.87
C SER A 291 -6.70 -3.18 11.83
N LEU A 292 -7.26 -2.02 11.45
CA LEU A 292 -6.59 -0.99 10.66
C LEU A 292 -6.53 0.34 11.44
N GLU A 293 -6.54 0.25 12.77
CA GLU A 293 -6.51 1.40 13.67
C GLU A 293 -5.26 1.38 14.55
N GLN A 294 -4.63 2.52 14.76
CA GLN A 294 -3.41 2.62 15.59
C GLN A 294 -3.61 2.16 17.04
N SER A 295 -4.86 2.23 17.54
CA SER A 295 -5.22 1.70 18.86
C SER A 295 -4.96 0.20 19.03
N PHE A 296 -4.82 -0.54 17.91
CA PHE A 296 -4.44 -1.96 17.94
C PHE A 296 -3.11 -2.19 18.67
N ALA A 297 -2.17 -1.25 18.60
CA ALA A 297 -0.89 -1.33 19.32
C ALA A 297 -1.03 -1.54 20.84
N TYR A 298 -2.16 -1.12 21.41
CA TYR A 298 -2.40 -1.18 22.85
C TYR A 298 -3.28 -2.37 23.27
N THR A 299 -3.69 -3.21 22.32
CA THR A 299 -4.40 -4.45 22.60
C THR A 299 -3.41 -5.56 22.95
N LYS A 300 -3.90 -6.61 23.60
CA LYS A 300 -3.05 -7.77 23.93
C LYS A 300 -2.52 -8.45 22.64
N GLU A 301 -3.31 -8.43 21.57
CA GLU A 301 -2.93 -8.97 20.25
C GLU A 301 -1.82 -8.12 19.61
N GLY A 302 -1.97 -6.78 19.63
CA GLY A 302 -0.99 -5.87 19.04
C GLY A 302 0.34 -5.89 19.79
N ILE A 303 0.31 -5.95 21.13
CA ILE A 303 1.50 -6.08 21.97
C ILE A 303 2.21 -7.40 21.67
N TRP A 304 1.46 -8.54 21.69
CA TRP A 304 2.03 -9.85 21.36
C TRP A 304 2.63 -9.86 19.97
N LEU A 305 1.94 -9.28 18.98
CA LEU A 305 2.42 -9.19 17.61
C LEU A 305 3.75 -8.43 17.52
N ALA A 306 3.84 -7.26 18.15
CA ALA A 306 5.04 -6.44 18.15
C ALA A 306 6.24 -7.17 18.81
N ASP A 307 5.99 -7.92 19.88
CA ASP A 307 7.03 -8.63 20.64
C ASP A 307 7.52 -9.90 19.92
N HIS A 308 6.66 -10.59 19.16
CA HIS A 308 6.92 -11.93 18.65
C HIS A 308 7.03 -12.06 17.13
N CYS A 309 6.52 -11.11 16.33
CA CYS A 309 6.45 -11.26 14.86
C CYS A 309 7.81 -11.57 14.23
N ALA A 310 8.91 -11.06 14.78
CA ALA A 310 10.25 -11.27 14.27
C ALA A 310 10.73 -12.74 14.42
N GLU A 311 10.17 -13.49 15.35
CA GLU A 311 10.48 -14.90 15.55
C GLU A 311 9.99 -15.76 14.37
N TYR A 312 8.95 -15.29 13.67
CA TYR A 312 8.33 -15.90 12.50
C TYR A 312 8.75 -15.26 11.18
N GLY A 313 9.70 -14.32 11.23
CA GLY A 313 10.24 -13.68 10.04
C GLY A 313 9.48 -12.45 9.58
N PHE A 314 8.57 -11.91 10.39
CA PHE A 314 7.85 -10.68 10.10
C PHE A 314 8.47 -9.47 10.81
N ILE A 315 8.28 -8.30 10.22
CA ILE A 315 8.54 -7.00 10.85
C ILE A 315 7.26 -6.19 10.86
N ILE A 316 7.10 -5.29 11.84
CA ILE A 316 6.15 -4.18 11.71
C ILE A 316 6.71 -3.26 10.63
N ARG A 317 6.04 -3.20 9.47
CA ARG A 317 6.59 -2.55 8.27
C ARG A 317 6.73 -1.04 8.40
N TYR A 318 5.77 -0.41 9.07
CA TYR A 318 5.71 1.03 9.30
C TYR A 318 5.70 1.31 10.81
N PRO A 319 6.88 1.25 11.46
CA PRO A 319 6.97 1.37 12.91
C PRO A 319 6.78 2.82 13.39
N GLU A 320 6.42 2.99 14.66
CA GLU A 320 6.16 4.27 15.30
C GLU A 320 7.39 5.20 15.23
N GLY A 321 7.15 6.46 14.86
CA GLY A 321 8.20 7.50 14.78
C GLY A 321 9.13 7.34 13.58
N LYS A 322 8.74 6.54 12.56
CA LYS A 322 9.52 6.31 11.35
C LYS A 322 8.87 6.88 10.08
N GLU A 323 7.87 7.72 10.22
CA GLU A 323 7.08 8.30 9.14
C GLU A 323 7.95 9.09 8.14
N ALA A 324 8.98 9.77 8.66
CA ALA A 324 9.92 10.55 7.83
C ALA A 324 10.77 9.68 6.88
N TYR A 325 10.94 8.40 7.20
CA TYR A 325 11.73 7.44 6.41
C TYR A 325 10.86 6.56 5.53
N THR A 326 9.74 6.06 6.09
CA THR A 326 8.83 5.17 5.38
C THR A 326 7.86 5.92 4.46
N GLY A 327 7.55 7.18 4.80
CA GLY A 327 6.51 7.99 4.18
C GLY A 327 5.07 7.62 4.59
N TYR A 328 4.91 6.67 5.54
CA TYR A 328 3.62 6.19 6.04
C TYR A 328 3.50 6.39 7.53
N ILE A 329 2.27 6.60 8.01
CA ILE A 329 1.95 6.64 9.44
C ILE A 329 2.29 5.31 10.12
N TYR A 330 2.35 5.30 11.45
CA TYR A 330 2.49 4.07 12.21
C TYR A 330 1.33 3.12 11.95
N GLU A 331 1.64 1.87 11.56
CA GLU A 331 0.68 0.82 11.26
C GLU A 331 1.01 -0.46 12.05
N PRO A 332 0.57 -0.58 13.31
CA PRO A 332 0.90 -1.73 14.17
C PRO A 332 0.35 -3.07 13.68
N TRP A 333 -0.62 -3.05 12.78
CA TRP A 333 -1.25 -4.22 12.17
C TRP A 333 -0.53 -4.73 10.94
N HIS A 334 0.29 -3.89 10.29
CA HIS A 334 0.89 -4.16 8.98
C HIS A 334 2.22 -4.87 9.13
N VAL A 335 2.20 -6.18 8.86
CA VAL A 335 3.40 -7.03 8.98
C VAL A 335 3.92 -7.45 7.62
N ARG A 336 5.24 -7.37 7.45
CA ARG A 336 5.96 -7.79 6.26
C ARG A 336 6.90 -8.94 6.58
N TRP A 337 6.76 -10.05 5.82
CA TRP A 337 7.70 -11.15 5.91
C TRP A 337 9.00 -10.84 5.16
N VAL A 338 10.13 -11.02 5.82
CA VAL A 338 11.49 -10.80 5.30
C VAL A 338 12.42 -11.97 5.63
N GLY A 339 11.86 -13.03 6.26
CA GLY A 339 12.61 -14.17 6.79
C GLY A 339 13.17 -13.91 8.20
N VAL A 340 13.27 -14.98 8.98
CA VAL A 340 13.53 -14.93 10.44
C VAL A 340 14.81 -14.16 10.79
N GLU A 341 15.92 -14.46 10.12
CA GLU A 341 17.21 -13.84 10.44
C GLU A 341 17.21 -12.32 10.18
N LYS A 342 16.57 -11.90 9.09
CA LYS A 342 16.47 -10.46 8.74
C LYS A 342 15.49 -9.75 9.64
N ALA A 343 14.34 -10.36 9.91
CA ALA A 343 13.33 -9.81 10.80
C ALA A 343 13.90 -9.52 12.19
N LYS A 344 14.63 -10.47 12.78
CA LYS A 344 15.28 -10.30 14.09
C LYS A 344 16.29 -9.15 14.08
N LYS A 345 17.11 -9.04 13.03
CA LYS A 345 18.09 -7.95 12.90
C LYS A 345 17.42 -6.58 12.75
N LEU A 346 16.42 -6.49 11.88
CA LEU A 346 15.66 -5.26 11.64
C LEU A 346 14.97 -4.81 12.93
N THR A 347 14.21 -5.68 13.58
CA THR A 347 13.50 -5.37 14.83
C THR A 347 14.48 -4.97 15.94
N ALA A 348 15.59 -5.70 16.12
CA ALA A 348 16.58 -5.37 17.13
C ALA A 348 17.31 -4.04 16.88
N SER A 349 17.37 -3.57 15.63
CA SER A 349 17.98 -2.29 15.27
C SER A 349 17.13 -1.07 15.69
N GLY A 350 15.81 -1.24 15.81
CA GLY A 350 14.85 -0.17 16.01
C GLY A 350 14.72 0.79 14.81
N LEU A 351 15.23 0.39 13.64
CA LEU A 351 15.17 1.16 12.40
C LEU A 351 14.01 0.68 11.53
N SER A 352 13.50 1.57 10.67
CA SER A 352 12.64 1.14 9.56
C SER A 352 13.45 0.38 8.50
N LEU A 353 12.78 -0.32 7.61
CA LEU A 353 13.42 -1.04 6.51
C LEU A 353 14.24 -0.06 5.63
N GLU A 354 13.71 1.13 5.38
CA GLU A 354 14.37 2.18 4.61
C GLU A 354 15.64 2.69 5.28
N GLU A 355 15.58 3.00 6.59
CA GLU A 355 16.76 3.46 7.35
C GLU A 355 17.83 2.39 7.38
N TYR A 356 17.46 1.15 7.69
CA TYR A 356 18.39 0.03 7.83
C TYR A 356 19.17 -0.24 6.55
N TYR A 357 18.48 -0.23 5.42
CA TYR A 357 19.09 -0.47 4.12
C TYR A 357 19.61 0.79 3.41
N GLY A 358 19.33 1.99 3.93
CA GLY A 358 19.78 3.25 3.35
C GLY A 358 19.15 3.53 1.99
N ILE A 359 17.84 3.28 1.87
CA ILE A 359 17.07 3.49 0.64
C ILE A 359 15.98 4.55 0.85
N PRO A 360 15.60 5.30 -0.19
CA PRO A 360 14.53 6.31 -0.11
C PRO A 360 13.13 5.69 -0.11
N SER A 361 12.16 6.49 0.38
CA SER A 361 10.72 6.24 0.23
C SER A 361 9.99 7.58 0.06
N ASP A 362 10.06 8.14 -1.15
CA ASP A 362 9.42 9.39 -1.54
C ASP A 362 8.99 9.29 -3.00
N TYR A 363 7.75 9.67 -3.34
CA TYR A 363 7.25 9.65 -4.71
C TYR A 363 7.96 10.62 -5.67
N ASN A 364 8.63 11.63 -5.14
CA ASN A 364 9.41 12.58 -5.93
C ASN A 364 10.85 12.11 -6.19
N ILE A 365 11.20 10.96 -5.68
CA ILE A 365 12.56 10.42 -5.76
C ILE A 365 12.49 9.03 -6.37
N SER A 366 13.08 8.85 -7.56
CA SER A 366 13.29 7.50 -8.10
C SER A 366 14.35 6.79 -7.28
N GLY A 367 14.03 5.58 -6.83
CA GLY A 367 14.97 4.74 -6.09
C GLY A 367 16.27 4.48 -6.86
N ASP A 368 16.20 4.43 -8.20
CA ASP A 368 17.35 4.19 -9.08
C ASP A 368 18.40 5.32 -9.04
N MET A 369 18.09 6.50 -8.52
CA MET A 369 19.05 7.61 -8.37
C MET A 369 20.03 7.41 -7.19
N PHE A 370 19.82 6.44 -6.35
CA PHE A 370 20.62 6.18 -5.14
C PHE A 370 21.44 4.89 -5.26
N VAL A 371 21.57 4.35 -6.46
CA VAL A 371 22.24 3.09 -6.77
C VAL A 371 23.55 3.33 -7.51
#